data_1ac7b5bc700129bd0ed989cda76a44a0
#
_entry.id   1ac7b5bc700129bd0ed989cda76a44a0
#
_cell.length_a   1.000
_cell.length_b   1.000
_cell.length_c   1.000
_cell.angle_alpha   90.00
_cell.angle_beta   90.00
_cell.angle_gamma   90.00
#
_symmetry.space_group_name_H-M   'P 1'
#
loop_
_entity.id
_entity.type
_entity.pdbx_description
1 polymer ?
#
loop_
_entity_poly.entity_id
_entity_poly.type
_entity_poly.pdbx_seq_one_letter_code
_entity_poly.pdbx_strand_id
1 'polypeptide(L)'
;MARIVLTTFGSLGDLHPYLAVALELKRRGHQAVVATHDVYRGRAEAMGLEFADVRPRYEQFGDAAEVMRQAMDARRGSEVVLRRMVLPFLRESRDDLLAAARGADLLVDHVLTFGAPLVAETLRIPRASSTLQPFAMFSAHDPPATPAVPWLAALRGLGPAPWRLIWALGRVASRGWFREVDAMRGEMGLPARREHPMFHGASRDLHLALFSRELAPPQPDWPRSTVQPGFPIHDRGEAGEGLSPALAAFLDRGEAPLVFTLGSSAVYTADGFYAAAAGAARQLGRRAVLLTGLDGLNPVPGVPAVETAPADATVVTVAYAPHSEVMPRACA
;
A
#
# COMPACT_ATOMS: atom_id res chain seq x y z
N MET A 1 -6.93 -28.45 1.36
CA MET A 1 -5.86 -27.53 1.79
C MET A 1 -5.15 -27.07 0.54
N ALA A 2 -5.04 -25.77 0.30
CA ALA A 2 -4.35 -25.19 -0.85
C ALA A 2 -3.16 -24.36 -0.37
N ARG A 3 -2.07 -24.30 -1.16
CA ARG A 3 -0.93 -23.42 -0.96
C ARG A 3 -1.15 -22.14 -1.77
N ILE A 4 -1.25 -21.00 -1.10
CA ILE A 4 -1.56 -19.71 -1.71
C ILE A 4 -0.42 -18.73 -1.41
N VAL A 5 0.19 -18.21 -2.46
CA VAL A 5 1.27 -17.21 -2.35
C VAL A 5 0.67 -15.83 -2.59
N LEU A 6 0.89 -14.91 -1.64
CA LEU A 6 0.43 -13.54 -1.71
C LEU A 6 1.66 -12.63 -1.83
N THR A 7 1.80 -11.93 -2.95
CA THR A 7 2.94 -11.05 -3.18
C THR A 7 2.53 -9.59 -3.23
N THR A 8 3.26 -8.75 -2.50
CA THR A 8 3.05 -7.30 -2.45
C THR A 8 4.37 -6.55 -2.47
N PHE A 9 4.31 -5.28 -2.80
CA PHE A 9 5.42 -4.35 -2.84
C PHE A 9 4.98 -3.00 -2.27
N GLY A 10 5.76 -2.45 -1.34
CA GLY A 10 5.52 -1.10 -0.82
C GLY A 10 5.67 -1.00 0.70
N SER A 11 4.91 -0.10 1.29
CA SER A 11 4.92 0.21 2.72
C SER A 11 3.98 -0.69 3.53
N LEU A 12 3.83 -0.39 4.82
CA LEU A 12 2.86 -1.10 5.69
C LEU A 12 1.42 -0.99 5.15
N GLY A 13 1.07 0.10 4.47
CA GLY A 13 -0.24 0.25 3.83
C GLY A 13 -0.48 -0.77 2.70
N ASP A 14 0.60 -1.22 2.05
CA ASP A 14 0.54 -2.26 1.02
C ASP A 14 0.66 -3.67 1.61
N LEU A 15 1.28 -3.83 2.77
CA LEU A 15 1.48 -5.12 3.45
C LEU A 15 0.24 -5.56 4.24
N HIS A 16 -0.31 -4.68 5.07
CA HIS A 16 -1.37 -5.03 6.04
C HIS A 16 -2.60 -5.72 5.41
N PRO A 17 -3.12 -5.28 4.25
CA PRO A 17 -4.20 -5.98 3.57
C PRO A 17 -3.86 -7.44 3.21
N TYR A 18 -2.61 -7.69 2.82
CA TYR A 18 -2.15 -9.05 2.48
C TYR A 18 -1.98 -9.92 3.72
N LEU A 19 -1.50 -9.35 4.83
CA LEU A 19 -1.48 -10.05 6.12
C LEU A 19 -2.88 -10.44 6.58
N ALA A 20 -3.86 -9.51 6.47
CA ALA A 20 -5.25 -9.79 6.79
C ALA A 20 -5.80 -10.98 5.99
N VAL A 21 -5.59 -10.97 4.67
CA VAL A 21 -6.03 -12.06 3.79
C VAL A 21 -5.30 -13.36 4.11
N ALA A 22 -3.97 -13.31 4.32
CA ALA A 22 -3.16 -14.49 4.64
C ALA A 22 -3.60 -15.14 5.97
N LEU A 23 -3.87 -14.35 7.00
CA LEU A 23 -4.38 -14.84 8.28
C LEU A 23 -5.74 -15.51 8.15
N GLU A 24 -6.64 -14.93 7.36
CA GLU A 24 -7.96 -15.53 7.13
C GLU A 24 -7.86 -16.82 6.31
N LEU A 25 -6.98 -16.87 5.30
CA LEU A 25 -6.70 -18.12 4.56
C LEU A 25 -6.14 -19.20 5.48
N LYS A 26 -5.19 -18.87 6.36
CA LYS A 26 -4.66 -19.77 7.37
C LYS A 26 -5.76 -20.26 8.32
N ARG A 27 -6.65 -19.38 8.81
CA ARG A 27 -7.77 -19.73 9.66
C ARG A 27 -8.73 -20.72 8.97
N ARG A 28 -8.84 -20.64 7.65
CA ARG A 28 -9.64 -21.58 6.81
C ARG A 28 -8.90 -22.87 6.47
N GLY A 29 -7.71 -23.09 7.00
CA GLY A 29 -6.93 -24.33 6.79
C GLY A 29 -6.12 -24.36 5.50
N HIS A 30 -5.87 -23.22 4.87
CA HIS A 30 -4.95 -23.10 3.73
C HIS A 30 -3.53 -22.78 4.22
N GLN A 31 -2.53 -23.10 3.41
CA GLN A 31 -1.14 -22.65 3.59
C GLN A 31 -0.98 -21.31 2.88
N ALA A 32 -0.83 -20.24 3.66
CA ALA A 32 -0.62 -18.89 3.14
C ALA A 32 0.86 -18.50 3.26
N VAL A 33 1.47 -18.05 2.16
CA VAL A 33 2.85 -17.57 2.07
C VAL A 33 2.81 -16.09 1.74
N VAL A 34 3.42 -15.25 2.56
CA VAL A 34 3.59 -13.81 2.28
C VAL A 34 4.94 -13.61 1.61
N ALA A 35 4.92 -13.18 0.35
CA ALA A 35 6.09 -13.00 -0.50
C ALA A 35 6.33 -11.51 -0.76
N THR A 36 7.28 -10.90 -0.04
CA THR A 36 7.56 -9.47 -0.08
C THR A 36 8.95 -9.15 0.46
N HIS A 37 9.25 -7.87 0.72
CA HIS A 37 10.52 -7.39 1.26
C HIS A 37 10.90 -8.04 2.60
N ASP A 38 12.17 -8.35 2.75
CA ASP A 38 12.76 -9.05 3.92
C ASP A 38 12.53 -8.31 5.25
N VAL A 39 12.44 -6.99 5.26
CA VAL A 39 12.14 -6.18 6.45
C VAL A 39 10.81 -6.54 7.12
N TYR A 40 9.91 -7.20 6.41
CA TYR A 40 8.60 -7.63 6.93
C TYR A 40 8.58 -9.08 7.43
N ARG A 41 9.71 -9.81 7.33
CA ARG A 41 9.84 -11.21 7.75
C ARG A 41 9.40 -11.43 9.20
N GLY A 42 9.99 -10.68 10.12
CA GLY A 42 9.70 -10.81 11.55
C GLY A 42 8.21 -10.63 11.84
N ARG A 43 7.57 -9.66 11.17
CA ARG A 43 6.13 -9.40 11.33
C ARG A 43 5.27 -10.56 10.83
N ALA A 44 5.56 -11.12 9.67
CA ALA A 44 4.80 -12.25 9.13
C ALA A 44 5.01 -13.52 9.96
N GLU A 45 6.25 -13.82 10.33
CA GLU A 45 6.61 -15.01 11.13
C GLU A 45 6.04 -14.95 12.55
N ALA A 46 6.02 -13.76 13.19
CA ALA A 46 5.38 -13.57 14.51
C ALA A 46 3.87 -13.90 14.50
N MET A 47 3.20 -13.74 13.34
CA MET A 47 1.81 -14.15 13.13
C MET A 47 1.68 -15.62 12.71
N GLY A 48 2.79 -16.35 12.66
CA GLY A 48 2.87 -17.75 12.23
C GLY A 48 2.50 -17.94 10.75
N LEU A 49 2.76 -16.94 9.90
CA LEU A 49 2.65 -17.04 8.46
C LEU A 49 3.98 -17.50 7.86
N GLU A 50 3.93 -18.26 6.78
CA GLU A 50 5.12 -18.58 5.99
C GLU A 50 5.54 -17.32 5.23
N PHE A 51 6.86 -17.05 5.19
CA PHE A 51 7.43 -15.89 4.53
C PHE A 51 8.39 -16.27 3.42
N ALA A 52 8.34 -15.57 2.31
CA ALA A 52 9.30 -15.66 1.22
C ALA A 52 9.88 -14.26 0.94
N ASP A 53 11.21 -14.16 0.94
CA ASP A 53 11.90 -12.92 0.58
C ASP A 53 11.83 -12.69 -0.93
N VAL A 54 11.32 -11.52 -1.33
CA VAL A 54 11.25 -11.07 -2.73
C VAL A 54 11.90 -9.70 -2.86
N ARG A 55 12.97 -9.65 -3.64
CA ARG A 55 13.70 -8.39 -3.92
C ARG A 55 12.83 -7.36 -4.65
N PRO A 56 13.14 -6.07 -4.57
CA PRO A 56 14.35 -5.50 -3.96
C PRO A 56 14.30 -5.48 -2.43
N ARG A 57 15.47 -5.49 -1.80
CA ARG A 57 15.63 -5.21 -0.38
C ARG A 57 15.75 -3.71 -0.15
N TYR A 58 15.36 -3.23 1.03
CA TYR A 58 15.41 -1.80 1.33
C TYR A 58 16.83 -1.20 1.21
N GLU A 59 17.86 -1.97 1.58
CA GLU A 59 19.26 -1.54 1.46
C GLU A 59 19.69 -1.27 0.00
N GLN A 60 19.03 -1.91 -0.98
CA GLN A 60 19.33 -1.70 -2.40
C GLN A 60 18.89 -0.32 -2.90
N PHE A 61 18.06 0.38 -2.14
CA PHE A 61 17.64 1.76 -2.45
C PHE A 61 18.62 2.81 -1.93
N GLY A 62 19.60 2.45 -1.09
CA GLY A 62 20.50 3.39 -0.43
C GLY A 62 19.81 4.10 0.74
N ASP A 63 19.76 5.44 0.73
CA ASP A 63 19.02 6.18 1.76
C ASP A 63 17.51 6.00 1.59
N ALA A 64 16.93 5.13 2.41
CA ALA A 64 15.51 4.80 2.35
C ALA A 64 14.62 6.02 2.61
N ALA A 65 15.01 6.94 3.50
CA ALA A 65 14.24 8.15 3.79
C ALA A 65 14.21 9.08 2.57
N GLU A 66 15.36 9.24 1.88
CA GLU A 66 15.44 10.05 0.66
C GLU A 66 14.61 9.44 -0.47
N VAL A 67 14.70 8.12 -0.67
CA VAL A 67 13.92 7.43 -1.69
C VAL A 67 12.42 7.53 -1.40
N MET A 68 12.01 7.40 -0.15
CA MET A 68 10.60 7.57 0.25
C MET A 68 10.13 9.01 0.03
N ARG A 69 10.94 10.02 0.35
CA ARG A 69 10.61 11.41 0.02
C ARG A 69 10.40 11.61 -1.48
N GLN A 70 11.29 11.05 -2.31
CA GLN A 70 11.15 11.14 -3.77
C GLN A 70 9.93 10.36 -4.28
N ALA A 71 9.61 9.21 -3.70
CA ALA A 71 8.43 8.42 -4.03
C ALA A 71 7.11 9.13 -3.67
N MET A 72 7.15 10.01 -2.65
CA MET A 72 6.00 10.80 -2.21
C MET A 72 5.87 12.16 -2.93
N ASP A 73 6.80 12.48 -3.87
CA ASP A 73 6.69 13.70 -4.67
C ASP A 73 5.40 13.69 -5.51
N ALA A 74 4.59 14.74 -5.37
CA ALA A 74 3.28 14.84 -6.00
C ALA A 74 3.30 14.80 -7.54
N ARG A 75 4.44 15.12 -8.17
CA ARG A 75 4.59 15.21 -9.63
C ARG A 75 5.34 14.01 -10.21
N ARG A 76 6.35 13.50 -9.51
CA ARG A 76 7.27 12.48 -10.00
C ARG A 76 7.23 11.18 -9.22
N GLY A 77 6.54 11.13 -8.09
CA GLY A 77 6.54 9.99 -7.19
C GLY A 77 6.21 8.67 -7.88
N SER A 78 5.16 8.63 -8.69
CA SER A 78 4.80 7.42 -9.45
C SER A 78 5.90 6.98 -10.43
N GLU A 79 6.59 7.93 -11.07
CA GLU A 79 7.73 7.62 -11.94
C GLU A 79 8.92 7.07 -11.14
N VAL A 80 9.22 7.66 -9.97
CA VAL A 80 10.27 7.19 -9.06
C VAL A 80 9.98 5.75 -8.61
N VAL A 81 8.78 5.49 -8.12
CA VAL A 81 8.37 4.14 -7.71
C VAL A 81 8.56 3.14 -8.84
N LEU A 82 8.04 3.42 -10.03
CA LEU A 82 8.14 2.49 -11.14
C LEU A 82 9.58 2.32 -11.65
N ARG A 83 10.28 3.41 -11.95
CA ARG A 83 11.55 3.37 -12.68
C ARG A 83 12.79 3.21 -11.80
N ARG A 84 12.69 3.49 -10.50
CA ARG A 84 13.82 3.36 -9.57
C ARG A 84 13.64 2.25 -8.55
N MET A 85 12.39 1.96 -8.14
CA MET A 85 12.14 1.00 -7.07
C MET A 85 11.63 -0.36 -7.58
N VAL A 86 10.91 -0.41 -8.69
CA VAL A 86 10.26 -1.65 -9.15
C VAL A 86 10.96 -2.23 -10.38
N LEU A 87 10.97 -1.49 -11.49
CA LEU A 87 11.42 -2.03 -12.78
C LEU A 87 12.90 -2.44 -12.83
N PRO A 88 13.85 -1.78 -12.16
CA PRO A 88 15.25 -2.23 -12.16
C PRO A 88 15.45 -3.60 -11.53
N PHE A 89 14.57 -4.01 -10.62
CA PHE A 89 14.65 -5.27 -9.87
C PHE A 89 13.68 -6.35 -10.39
N LEU A 90 13.10 -6.14 -11.56
CA LEU A 90 12.04 -7.00 -12.09
C LEU A 90 12.51 -8.45 -12.29
N ARG A 91 13.75 -8.68 -12.73
CA ARG A 91 14.30 -10.02 -12.93
C ARG A 91 14.47 -10.74 -11.61
N GLU A 92 15.11 -10.08 -10.66
CA GLU A 92 15.36 -10.65 -9.35
C GLU A 92 14.04 -10.94 -8.61
N SER A 93 13.10 -10.00 -8.63
CA SER A 93 11.79 -10.19 -7.99
C SER A 93 10.99 -11.32 -8.65
N ARG A 94 11.07 -11.46 -9.98
CA ARG A 94 10.46 -12.59 -10.70
C ARG A 94 11.09 -13.91 -10.29
N ASP A 95 12.43 -14.00 -10.20
CA ASP A 95 13.14 -15.24 -9.86
C ASP A 95 12.84 -15.69 -8.43
N ASP A 96 12.85 -14.73 -7.48
CA ASP A 96 12.49 -14.98 -6.09
C ASP A 96 11.03 -15.45 -5.97
N LEU A 97 10.12 -14.75 -6.66
CA LEU A 97 8.70 -15.12 -6.66
C LEU A 97 8.45 -16.46 -7.34
N LEU A 98 9.18 -16.78 -8.41
CA LEU A 98 9.09 -18.09 -9.07
C LEU A 98 9.50 -19.21 -8.13
N ALA A 99 10.56 -19.01 -7.32
CA ALA A 99 10.96 -19.97 -6.31
C ALA A 99 9.91 -20.12 -5.21
N ALA A 100 9.36 -19.00 -4.71
CA ALA A 100 8.33 -18.99 -3.67
C ALA A 100 7.01 -19.64 -4.11
N ALA A 101 6.65 -19.49 -5.39
CA ALA A 101 5.38 -19.95 -5.94
C ALA A 101 5.43 -21.40 -6.46
N ARG A 102 6.57 -22.10 -6.39
CA ARG A 102 6.62 -23.52 -6.74
C ARG A 102 5.68 -24.34 -5.85
N GLY A 103 4.82 -25.14 -6.50
CA GLY A 103 3.80 -25.93 -5.80
C GLY A 103 2.65 -25.11 -5.22
N ALA A 104 2.51 -23.84 -5.58
CA ALA A 104 1.33 -23.06 -5.21
C ALA A 104 0.13 -23.42 -6.09
N ASP A 105 -1.05 -23.38 -5.48
CA ASP A 105 -2.34 -23.57 -6.16
C ASP A 105 -2.91 -22.25 -6.67
N LEU A 106 -2.48 -21.10 -6.10
CA LEU A 106 -2.94 -19.76 -6.44
C LEU A 106 -1.84 -18.74 -6.14
N LEU A 107 -1.67 -17.77 -7.03
CA LEU A 107 -0.88 -16.56 -6.81
C LEU A 107 -1.80 -15.34 -6.69
N VAL A 108 -1.68 -14.61 -5.57
CA VAL A 108 -2.34 -13.31 -5.35
C VAL A 108 -1.31 -12.20 -5.46
N ASP A 109 -1.53 -11.23 -6.32
CA ASP A 109 -0.53 -10.21 -6.64
C ASP A 109 -1.03 -8.77 -6.51
N HIS A 110 -0.10 -7.88 -6.23
CA HIS A 110 -0.29 -6.44 -6.16
C HIS A 110 0.01 -5.77 -7.52
N VAL A 111 -0.60 -4.62 -7.78
CA VAL A 111 -0.44 -3.87 -9.05
C VAL A 111 1.01 -3.53 -9.41
N LEU A 112 1.91 -3.46 -8.44
CA LEU A 112 3.33 -3.16 -8.65
C LEU A 112 4.20 -4.43 -8.82
N THR A 113 3.66 -5.63 -8.64
CA THR A 113 4.41 -6.88 -8.76
C THR A 113 4.36 -7.41 -10.20
N PHE A 114 4.97 -6.68 -11.14
CA PHE A 114 4.91 -6.97 -12.59
C PHE A 114 5.54 -8.31 -13.00
N GLY A 115 6.32 -8.95 -12.14
CA GLY A 115 6.81 -10.32 -12.32
C GLY A 115 5.76 -11.40 -12.09
N ALA A 116 4.73 -11.12 -11.30
CA ALA A 116 3.73 -12.11 -10.89
C ALA A 116 2.93 -12.71 -12.06
N PRO A 117 2.48 -11.95 -13.08
CA PRO A 117 1.85 -12.55 -14.27
C PRO A 117 2.76 -13.53 -15.01
N LEU A 118 4.07 -13.22 -15.10
CA LEU A 118 5.06 -14.09 -15.74
C LEU A 118 5.21 -15.42 -14.98
N VAL A 119 5.28 -15.33 -13.65
CA VAL A 119 5.39 -16.49 -12.76
C VAL A 119 4.14 -17.39 -12.87
N ALA A 120 2.94 -16.79 -12.79
CA ALA A 120 1.69 -17.55 -12.89
C ALA A 120 1.55 -18.27 -14.24
N GLU A 121 1.88 -17.57 -15.34
CA GLU A 121 1.85 -18.18 -16.68
C GLU A 121 2.88 -19.31 -16.83
N THR A 122 4.11 -19.12 -16.28
CA THR A 122 5.17 -20.14 -16.34
C THR A 122 4.80 -21.39 -15.56
N LEU A 123 4.25 -21.22 -14.35
CA LEU A 123 3.83 -22.32 -13.49
C LEU A 123 2.46 -22.89 -13.85
N ARG A 124 1.72 -22.21 -14.74
CA ARG A 124 0.34 -22.56 -15.13
C ARG A 124 -0.61 -22.64 -13.95
N ILE A 125 -0.48 -21.71 -13.01
CA ILE A 125 -1.34 -21.61 -11.84
C ILE A 125 -2.31 -20.43 -12.01
N PRO A 126 -3.52 -20.49 -11.43
CA PRO A 126 -4.46 -19.37 -11.41
C PRO A 126 -3.86 -18.15 -10.69
N ARG A 127 -4.29 -16.97 -11.11
CA ARG A 127 -3.83 -15.69 -10.55
C ARG A 127 -5.01 -14.84 -10.13
N ALA A 128 -4.99 -14.31 -8.92
CA ALA A 128 -5.85 -13.24 -8.47
C ALA A 128 -5.04 -11.96 -8.34
N SER A 129 -5.35 -10.95 -9.13
CA SER A 129 -4.71 -9.63 -8.96
C SER A 129 -5.48 -8.78 -7.94
N SER A 130 -4.82 -7.82 -7.34
CA SER A 130 -5.47 -6.90 -6.40
C SER A 130 -5.02 -5.46 -6.57
N THR A 131 -5.92 -4.55 -6.19
CA THR A 131 -5.71 -3.10 -6.17
C THR A 131 -6.17 -2.57 -4.81
N LEU A 132 -5.31 -1.82 -4.14
CA LEU A 132 -5.58 -1.27 -2.80
C LEU A 132 -6.15 0.15 -2.85
N GLN A 133 -6.11 0.79 -4.01
CA GLN A 133 -6.43 2.20 -4.16
C GLN A 133 -7.20 2.45 -5.46
N PRO A 134 -8.29 3.24 -5.44
CA PRO A 134 -9.13 3.47 -6.61
C PRO A 134 -8.39 4.04 -7.83
N PHE A 135 -7.39 4.90 -7.61
CA PHE A 135 -6.69 5.54 -8.71
C PHE A 135 -5.95 4.55 -9.63
N ALA A 136 -5.51 3.41 -9.09
CA ALA A 136 -4.83 2.36 -9.87
C ALA A 136 -5.78 1.53 -10.74
N MET A 137 -7.10 1.75 -10.63
CA MET A 137 -8.10 1.19 -11.55
C MET A 137 -8.14 1.92 -12.90
N PHE A 138 -7.56 3.10 -13.01
CA PHE A 138 -7.51 3.94 -14.22
C PHE A 138 -8.88 4.12 -14.89
N SER A 139 -9.95 4.25 -14.11
CA SER A 139 -11.28 4.48 -14.64
C SER A 139 -11.39 5.85 -15.34
N ALA A 140 -12.03 5.86 -16.49
CA ALA A 140 -12.37 7.10 -17.17
C ALA A 140 -13.68 7.72 -16.63
N HIS A 141 -14.48 6.93 -15.90
CA HIS A 141 -15.74 7.39 -15.29
C HIS A 141 -15.50 8.02 -13.91
N ASP A 142 -14.45 7.60 -13.21
CA ASP A 142 -14.01 8.17 -11.93
C ASP A 142 -12.50 8.41 -11.98
N PRO A 143 -12.03 9.40 -12.73
CA PRO A 143 -10.61 9.66 -12.89
C PRO A 143 -10.02 10.28 -11.63
N PRO A 144 -8.76 9.94 -11.27
CA PRO A 144 -8.11 10.50 -10.09
C PRO A 144 -7.85 12.00 -10.23
N ALA A 145 -7.85 12.71 -9.11
CA ALA A 145 -7.23 14.03 -9.04
C ALA A 145 -5.71 13.87 -9.06
N THR A 146 -5.03 14.47 -10.03
CA THR A 146 -3.58 14.38 -10.17
C THR A 146 -2.94 15.71 -9.75
N PRO A 147 -2.25 15.81 -8.61
CA PRO A 147 -1.58 17.03 -8.19
C PRO A 147 -0.55 17.52 -9.20
N ALA A 148 0.03 16.61 -9.99
CA ALA A 148 0.97 16.94 -11.05
C ALA A 148 0.34 17.79 -12.17
N VAL A 149 -0.96 17.59 -12.44
CA VAL A 149 -1.68 18.23 -13.54
C VAL A 149 -3.08 18.64 -13.06
N PRO A 150 -3.19 19.64 -12.15
CA PRO A 150 -4.45 19.94 -11.46
C PRO A 150 -5.57 20.42 -12.41
N TRP A 151 -5.23 21.04 -13.54
CA TRP A 151 -6.21 21.48 -14.54
C TRP A 151 -6.99 20.33 -15.20
N LEU A 152 -6.47 19.10 -15.15
CA LEU A 152 -7.20 17.92 -15.62
C LEU A 152 -8.50 17.69 -14.85
N ALA A 153 -8.61 18.18 -13.61
CA ALA A 153 -9.85 18.08 -12.84
C ALA A 153 -11.05 18.74 -13.54
N ALA A 154 -10.80 19.81 -14.32
CA ALA A 154 -11.85 20.46 -15.11
C ALA A 154 -12.46 19.56 -16.20
N LEU A 155 -11.71 18.57 -16.69
CA LEU A 155 -12.19 17.62 -17.69
C LEU A 155 -13.22 16.62 -17.16
N ARG A 156 -13.35 16.48 -15.83
CA ARG A 156 -14.34 15.58 -15.21
C ARG A 156 -15.79 15.92 -15.65
N GLY A 157 -16.09 17.21 -15.80
CA GLY A 157 -17.40 17.67 -16.26
C GLY A 157 -17.74 17.31 -17.72
N LEU A 158 -16.74 16.88 -18.52
CA LEU A 158 -16.93 16.48 -19.93
C LEU A 158 -17.20 14.97 -20.11
N GLY A 159 -17.34 14.24 -19.01
CA GLY A 159 -17.58 12.80 -19.02
C GLY A 159 -16.32 11.96 -19.32
N PRO A 160 -16.48 10.65 -19.67
CA PRO A 160 -15.36 9.72 -19.74
C PRO A 160 -14.50 9.82 -21.01
N ALA A 161 -14.98 10.47 -22.08
CA ALA A 161 -14.28 10.49 -23.38
C ALA A 161 -12.88 11.13 -23.32
N PRO A 162 -12.66 12.31 -22.73
CA PRO A 162 -11.33 12.89 -22.59
C PRO A 162 -10.38 11.98 -21.80
N TRP A 163 -10.88 11.33 -20.74
CA TRP A 163 -10.07 10.46 -19.89
C TRP A 163 -9.66 9.17 -20.57
N ARG A 164 -10.53 8.60 -21.42
CA ARG A 164 -10.15 7.47 -22.29
C ARG A 164 -8.99 7.82 -23.21
N LEU A 165 -8.99 9.03 -23.78
CA LEU A 165 -7.88 9.54 -24.60
C LEU A 165 -6.60 9.72 -23.76
N ILE A 166 -6.71 10.33 -22.57
CA ILE A 166 -5.57 10.52 -21.65
C ILE A 166 -4.95 9.18 -21.28
N TRP A 167 -5.78 8.19 -20.92
CA TRP A 167 -5.28 6.84 -20.61
C TRP A 167 -4.68 6.15 -21.85
N ALA A 168 -5.23 6.37 -23.04
CA ALA A 168 -4.63 5.85 -24.27
C ALA A 168 -3.25 6.46 -24.53
N LEU A 169 -3.10 7.78 -24.38
CA LEU A 169 -1.80 8.46 -24.50
C LEU A 169 -0.81 8.01 -23.41
N GLY A 170 -1.28 7.86 -22.18
CA GLY A 170 -0.48 7.34 -21.07
C GLY A 170 0.07 5.94 -21.35
N ARG A 171 -0.74 5.04 -21.93
CA ARG A 171 -0.30 3.70 -22.37
C ARG A 171 0.79 3.76 -23.42
N VAL A 172 0.65 4.64 -24.41
CA VAL A 172 1.66 4.80 -25.46
C VAL A 172 2.96 5.36 -24.87
N ALA A 173 2.86 6.41 -24.06
CA ALA A 173 4.02 7.08 -23.46
C ALA A 173 4.82 6.18 -22.52
N SER A 174 4.12 5.32 -21.72
CA SER A 174 4.77 4.43 -20.76
C SER A 174 5.13 3.04 -21.31
N ARG A 175 4.76 2.74 -22.56
CA ARG A 175 5.05 1.41 -23.16
C ARG A 175 6.52 1.03 -23.09
N GLY A 176 7.39 1.99 -23.32
CA GLY A 176 8.84 1.78 -23.30
C GLY A 176 9.41 1.41 -21.93
N TRP A 177 8.72 1.73 -20.84
CA TRP A 177 9.16 1.39 -19.48
C TRP A 177 9.11 -0.12 -19.22
N PHE A 178 8.24 -0.83 -19.91
CA PHE A 178 8.00 -2.27 -19.71
C PHE A 178 8.69 -3.17 -20.75
N ARG A 179 9.72 -2.66 -21.45
CA ARG A 179 10.51 -3.46 -22.42
C ARG A 179 11.13 -4.68 -21.76
N GLU A 180 11.54 -4.55 -20.50
CA GLU A 180 12.11 -5.65 -19.74
C GLU A 180 11.09 -6.77 -19.51
N VAL A 181 9.82 -6.45 -19.26
CA VAL A 181 8.74 -7.44 -19.20
C VAL A 181 8.61 -8.19 -20.52
N ASP A 182 8.70 -7.47 -21.65
CA ASP A 182 8.61 -8.09 -22.99
C ASP A 182 9.82 -9.01 -23.28
N ALA A 183 11.03 -8.57 -22.90
CA ALA A 183 12.26 -9.37 -23.04
C ALA A 183 12.17 -10.66 -22.24
N MET A 184 11.79 -10.56 -20.97
CA MET A 184 11.62 -11.72 -20.10
C MET A 184 10.57 -12.69 -20.60
N ARG A 185 9.44 -12.22 -21.16
CA ARG A 185 8.44 -13.09 -21.79
C ARG A 185 9.04 -13.90 -22.93
N GLY A 186 9.83 -13.25 -23.79
CA GLY A 186 10.53 -13.92 -24.88
C GLY A 186 11.51 -14.99 -24.40
N GLU A 187 12.34 -14.66 -23.40
CA GLU A 187 13.30 -15.59 -22.79
C GLU A 187 12.63 -16.81 -22.14
N MET A 188 11.44 -16.60 -21.55
CA MET A 188 10.66 -17.65 -20.89
C MET A 188 9.77 -18.45 -21.88
N GLY A 189 9.82 -18.15 -23.17
CA GLY A 189 8.96 -18.79 -24.17
C GLY A 189 7.47 -18.48 -24.03
N LEU A 190 7.13 -17.40 -23.33
CA LEU A 190 5.75 -16.97 -23.16
C LEU A 190 5.27 -16.15 -24.36
N PRO A 191 3.97 -16.19 -24.71
CA PRO A 191 3.43 -15.40 -25.81
C PRO A 191 3.61 -13.90 -25.54
N ALA A 192 3.72 -13.10 -26.59
CA ALA A 192 3.79 -11.65 -26.48
C ALA A 192 2.58 -11.12 -25.68
N ARG A 193 2.82 -10.15 -24.80
CA ARG A 193 1.72 -9.55 -24.03
C ARG A 193 0.73 -8.83 -24.95
N ARG A 194 -0.54 -8.97 -24.64
CA ARG A 194 -1.62 -8.27 -25.35
C ARG A 194 -2.02 -6.96 -24.69
N GLU A 195 -1.74 -6.83 -23.40
CA GLU A 195 -2.22 -5.75 -22.53
C GLU A 195 -1.07 -4.99 -21.90
N HIS A 196 -1.32 -3.72 -21.53
CA HIS A 196 -0.30 -2.89 -20.88
C HIS A 196 -0.19 -3.26 -19.40
N PRO A 197 1.00 -3.60 -18.86
CA PRO A 197 1.13 -4.09 -17.49
C PRO A 197 0.52 -3.19 -16.42
N MET A 198 0.69 -1.87 -16.54
CA MET A 198 0.18 -0.91 -15.57
C MET A 198 -1.32 -0.64 -15.71
N PHE A 199 -1.85 -0.53 -16.93
CA PHE A 199 -3.24 -0.11 -17.17
C PHE A 199 -4.22 -1.29 -17.29
N HIS A 200 -3.73 -2.48 -17.57
CA HIS A 200 -4.55 -3.68 -17.78
C HIS A 200 -3.93 -4.92 -17.15
N GLY A 201 -3.17 -4.73 -16.06
CA GLY A 201 -2.53 -5.82 -15.32
C GLY A 201 -3.47 -6.72 -14.53
N ALA A 202 -4.77 -6.36 -14.49
CA ALA A 202 -5.77 -7.14 -13.76
C ALA A 202 -5.86 -8.59 -14.28
N SER A 203 -6.01 -9.54 -13.38
CA SER A 203 -6.27 -10.93 -13.74
C SER A 203 -7.64 -11.08 -14.40
N ARG A 204 -7.72 -11.96 -15.39
CA ARG A 204 -9.00 -12.33 -16.03
C ARG A 204 -9.85 -13.24 -15.15
N ASP A 205 -9.21 -13.98 -14.24
CA ASP A 205 -9.90 -14.93 -13.37
C ASP A 205 -10.54 -14.22 -12.17
N LEU A 206 -9.76 -13.37 -11.48
CA LEU A 206 -10.23 -12.60 -10.33
C LEU A 206 -9.39 -11.35 -10.16
N HIS A 207 -10.05 -10.20 -10.02
CA HIS A 207 -9.44 -8.95 -9.59
C HIS A 207 -10.10 -8.45 -8.31
N LEU A 208 -9.31 -8.21 -7.28
CA LEU A 208 -9.78 -7.80 -5.96
C LEU A 208 -9.58 -6.28 -5.79
N ALA A 209 -10.67 -5.52 -5.77
CA ALA A 209 -10.65 -4.10 -5.38
C ALA A 209 -10.75 -4.02 -3.86
N LEU A 210 -9.60 -4.01 -3.17
CA LEU A 210 -9.47 -4.09 -1.72
C LEU A 210 -9.60 -2.70 -1.06
N PHE A 211 -10.67 -1.99 -1.40
CA PHE A 211 -11.05 -0.70 -0.81
C PHE A 211 -12.57 -0.57 -0.72
N SER A 212 -13.05 0.34 0.15
CA SER A 212 -14.47 0.53 0.41
C SER A 212 -15.22 1.12 -0.78
N ARG A 213 -16.48 0.71 -0.96
CA ARG A 213 -17.43 1.33 -1.90
C ARG A 213 -17.78 2.78 -1.53
N GLU A 214 -17.66 3.13 -0.25
CA GLU A 214 -17.82 4.51 0.22
C GLU A 214 -16.69 5.42 -0.31
N LEU A 215 -15.48 4.87 -0.46
CA LEU A 215 -14.34 5.58 -1.04
C LEU A 215 -14.49 5.72 -2.56
N ALA A 216 -14.82 4.64 -3.24
CA ALA A 216 -15.05 4.61 -4.68
C ALA A 216 -16.00 3.46 -5.05
N PRO A 217 -17.19 3.74 -5.57
CA PRO A 217 -18.12 2.72 -6.03
C PRO A 217 -17.63 2.08 -7.35
N PRO A 218 -18.08 0.86 -7.68
CA PRO A 218 -17.73 0.19 -8.93
C PRO A 218 -18.03 1.03 -10.16
N GLN A 219 -17.10 1.04 -11.11
CA GLN A 219 -17.23 1.79 -12.36
C GLN A 219 -17.48 0.85 -13.56
N PRO A 220 -18.21 1.32 -14.62
CA PRO A 220 -18.55 0.51 -15.77
C PRO A 220 -17.34 0.00 -16.59
N ASP A 221 -16.20 0.66 -16.48
CA ASP A 221 -14.98 0.36 -17.21
C ASP A 221 -13.95 -0.42 -16.40
N TRP A 222 -14.29 -0.84 -15.19
CA TRP A 222 -13.45 -1.75 -14.42
C TRP A 222 -13.39 -3.13 -15.08
N PRO A 223 -12.31 -3.91 -14.85
CA PRO A 223 -12.22 -5.29 -15.32
C PRO A 223 -13.46 -6.10 -14.88
N ARG A 224 -14.00 -6.92 -15.79
CA ARG A 224 -15.21 -7.71 -15.49
C ARG A 224 -15.02 -8.73 -14.37
N SER A 225 -13.79 -9.16 -14.14
CA SER A 225 -13.40 -10.05 -13.04
C SER A 225 -13.33 -9.37 -11.68
N THR A 226 -13.65 -8.07 -11.59
CA THR A 226 -13.50 -7.30 -10.35
C THR A 226 -14.56 -7.65 -9.31
N VAL A 227 -14.10 -7.98 -8.12
CA VAL A 227 -14.90 -8.11 -6.90
C VAL A 227 -14.38 -7.07 -5.90
N GLN A 228 -15.29 -6.32 -5.29
CA GLN A 228 -14.97 -5.30 -4.29
C GLN A 228 -15.50 -5.71 -2.91
N PRO A 229 -14.70 -6.42 -2.09
CA PRO A 229 -15.13 -6.90 -0.78
C PRO A 229 -15.02 -5.85 0.33
N GLY A 230 -14.33 -4.73 0.10
CA GLY A 230 -13.98 -3.75 1.10
C GLY A 230 -12.51 -3.83 1.51
N PHE A 231 -12.13 -3.11 2.58
CA PHE A 231 -10.79 -3.13 3.14
C PHE A 231 -10.56 -4.38 4.00
N PRO A 232 -9.51 -5.18 3.73
CA PRO A 232 -9.02 -6.17 4.69
C PRO A 232 -8.24 -5.44 5.79
N ILE A 233 -8.83 -5.33 6.97
CA ILE A 233 -8.24 -4.57 8.08
C ILE A 233 -7.35 -5.47 8.90
N HIS A 234 -6.07 -5.12 9.02
CA HIS A 234 -5.11 -5.68 9.96
C HIS A 234 -4.04 -4.62 10.21
N ASP A 235 -3.93 -4.13 11.44
CA ASP A 235 -3.02 -3.05 11.80
C ASP A 235 -2.36 -3.23 13.18
N ARG A 236 -2.44 -4.46 13.74
CA ARG A 236 -1.76 -4.79 14.98
C ARG A 236 -0.25 -4.96 14.76
N GLY A 237 0.53 -4.65 15.79
CA GLY A 237 2.00 -4.81 15.82
C GLY A 237 2.46 -6.27 15.71
N GLU A 238 3.78 -6.50 15.78
CA GLU A 238 4.42 -7.79 15.53
C GLU A 238 3.97 -8.91 16.48
N ALA A 239 3.69 -8.59 17.74
CA ALA A 239 3.24 -9.55 18.76
C ALA A 239 1.73 -9.52 19.02
N GLY A 240 0.92 -8.95 18.13
CA GLY A 240 -0.46 -8.66 18.42
C GLY A 240 -0.63 -7.52 19.42
N GLU A 241 0.40 -6.70 19.56
CA GLU A 241 0.46 -5.58 20.48
C GLU A 241 -0.66 -4.58 20.15
N GLY A 242 -1.45 -4.27 21.15
CA GLY A 242 -2.44 -3.20 21.12
C GLY A 242 -1.82 -1.84 21.41
N LEU A 243 -2.59 -0.98 22.04
CA LEU A 243 -2.08 0.33 22.50
C LEU A 243 -1.05 0.16 23.61
N SER A 244 -0.03 1.03 23.61
CA SER A 244 0.84 1.12 24.80
C SER A 244 -0.01 1.51 26.03
N PRO A 245 0.36 1.06 27.26
CA PRO A 245 -0.38 1.43 28.46
C PRO A 245 -0.52 2.94 28.64
N ALA A 246 0.50 3.70 28.27
CA ALA A 246 0.50 5.16 28.34
C ALA A 246 -0.52 5.78 27.37
N LEU A 247 -0.56 5.28 26.12
CA LEU A 247 -1.52 5.76 25.14
C LEU A 247 -2.96 5.34 25.51
N ALA A 248 -3.16 4.13 25.99
CA ALA A 248 -4.48 3.68 26.48
C ALA A 248 -4.97 4.60 27.60
N ALA A 249 -4.13 4.87 28.62
CA ALA A 249 -4.45 5.79 29.70
C ALA A 249 -4.69 7.23 29.22
N PHE A 250 -3.95 7.68 28.18
CA PHE A 250 -4.24 8.97 27.56
C PHE A 250 -5.61 8.96 26.88
N LEU A 251 -5.97 7.96 26.13
CA LEU A 251 -7.25 7.89 25.39
C LEU A 251 -8.45 7.75 26.33
N ASP A 252 -8.31 7.03 27.44
CA ASP A 252 -9.40 6.73 28.38
C ASP A 252 -9.75 7.91 29.29
N ARG A 253 -8.91 8.95 29.38
CA ARG A 253 -9.19 10.12 30.22
C ARG A 253 -9.76 11.29 29.40
N GLY A 254 -10.71 12.01 30.00
CA GLY A 254 -11.27 13.24 29.45
C GLY A 254 -12.03 13.06 28.14
N GLU A 255 -12.11 14.14 27.36
CA GLU A 255 -12.79 14.11 26.07
C GLU A 255 -12.00 13.35 25.00
N ALA A 256 -12.70 12.76 24.04
CA ALA A 256 -12.09 12.09 22.88
C ALA A 256 -11.13 13.03 22.13
N PRO A 257 -9.87 12.61 21.87
CA PRO A 257 -8.89 13.47 21.23
C PRO A 257 -9.08 13.57 19.72
N LEU A 258 -8.49 14.60 19.12
CA LEU A 258 -8.18 14.63 17.69
C LEU A 258 -7.02 13.68 17.39
N VAL A 259 -7.06 12.96 16.27
CA VAL A 259 -5.96 12.08 15.83
C VAL A 259 -5.42 12.59 14.50
N PHE A 260 -4.11 12.83 14.44
CA PHE A 260 -3.43 13.28 13.24
C PHE A 260 -2.41 12.24 12.80
N THR A 261 -2.53 11.78 11.54
CA THR A 261 -1.62 10.79 10.95
C THR A 261 -1.46 11.05 9.45
N LEU A 262 -0.29 10.71 8.92
CA LEU A 262 0.01 10.72 7.48
C LEU A 262 0.17 9.30 6.92
N GLY A 263 0.10 8.28 7.77
CA GLY A 263 0.37 6.89 7.39
C GLY A 263 1.87 6.60 7.20
N SER A 264 2.18 5.38 6.79
CA SER A 264 3.55 4.82 6.80
C SER A 264 4.49 5.37 5.72
N SER A 265 3.97 6.03 4.71
CA SER A 265 4.79 6.59 3.60
C SER A 265 4.87 8.10 3.66
N ALA A 266 3.74 8.81 3.74
CA ALA A 266 3.73 10.27 3.71
C ALA A 266 4.33 10.90 4.98
N VAL A 267 4.50 10.13 6.04
CA VAL A 267 5.21 10.55 7.26
C VAL A 267 6.67 10.99 6.99
N TYR A 268 7.29 10.50 5.90
CA TYR A 268 8.64 10.95 5.47
C TYR A 268 8.66 12.33 4.82
N THR A 269 7.49 12.89 4.49
CA THR A 269 7.33 14.22 3.89
C THR A 269 6.38 15.09 4.71
N ALA A 270 6.40 14.92 6.03
CA ALA A 270 5.47 15.58 6.92
C ALA A 270 5.69 17.11 7.02
N ASP A 271 6.90 17.58 6.71
CA ASP A 271 7.29 19.01 6.81
C ASP A 271 6.77 19.65 8.12
N GLY A 272 5.93 20.67 8.03
CA GLY A 272 5.31 21.34 9.16
C GLY A 272 3.97 20.77 9.65
N PHE A 273 3.50 19.63 9.08
CA PHE A 273 2.16 19.10 9.34
C PHE A 273 1.88 18.86 10.84
N TYR A 274 2.76 18.17 11.54
CA TYR A 274 2.54 17.85 12.97
C TYR A 274 2.62 19.07 13.88
N ALA A 275 3.47 20.03 13.54
CA ALA A 275 3.53 21.31 14.28
C ALA A 275 2.22 22.10 14.08
N ALA A 276 1.72 22.16 12.86
CA ALA A 276 0.44 22.78 12.55
C ALA A 276 -0.73 22.07 13.23
N ALA A 277 -0.74 20.73 13.24
CA ALA A 277 -1.74 19.90 13.92
C ALA A 277 -1.77 20.17 15.44
N ALA A 278 -0.60 20.21 16.08
CA ALA A 278 -0.48 20.55 17.50
C ALA A 278 -0.99 21.97 17.78
N GLY A 279 -0.64 22.94 16.92
CA GLY A 279 -1.14 24.32 16.99
C GLY A 279 -2.66 24.39 16.89
N ALA A 280 -3.24 23.70 15.91
CA ALA A 280 -4.69 23.66 15.72
C ALA A 280 -5.41 23.04 16.93
N ALA A 281 -4.91 21.91 17.47
CA ALA A 281 -5.48 21.28 18.66
C ALA A 281 -5.47 22.23 19.86
N ARG A 282 -4.36 22.95 20.11
CA ARG A 282 -4.25 23.94 21.18
C ARG A 282 -5.22 25.12 21.00
N GLN A 283 -5.35 25.65 19.78
CA GLN A 283 -6.29 26.74 19.45
C GLN A 283 -7.74 26.33 19.69
N LEU A 284 -8.08 25.07 19.41
CA LEU A 284 -9.40 24.52 19.63
C LEU A 284 -9.65 24.09 21.08
N GLY A 285 -8.64 24.18 21.96
CA GLY A 285 -8.73 23.65 23.31
C GLY A 285 -8.97 22.14 23.38
N ARG A 286 -8.57 21.39 22.31
CA ARG A 286 -8.82 19.95 22.21
C ARG A 286 -7.57 19.13 22.51
N ARG A 287 -7.80 17.94 23.05
CA ARG A 287 -6.75 16.94 23.18
C ARG A 287 -6.39 16.37 21.81
N ALA A 288 -5.12 15.95 21.64
CA ALA A 288 -4.69 15.37 20.38
C ALA A 288 -3.61 14.29 20.56
N VAL A 289 -3.66 13.30 19.65
CA VAL A 289 -2.63 12.28 19.44
C VAL A 289 -2.04 12.50 18.05
N LEU A 290 -0.72 12.66 17.97
CA LEU A 290 0.02 12.83 16.73
C LEU A 290 0.80 11.55 16.44
N LEU A 291 0.41 10.78 15.42
CA LEU A 291 1.13 9.57 14.98
C LEU A 291 2.28 9.98 14.06
N THR A 292 3.46 10.19 14.62
CA THR A 292 4.59 10.87 13.98
C THR A 292 5.51 9.97 13.16
N GLY A 293 5.24 8.66 13.10
CA GLY A 293 6.11 7.69 12.44
C GLY A 293 7.23 7.21 13.35
N LEU A 294 8.30 6.71 12.76
CA LEU A 294 9.45 6.17 13.50
C LEU A 294 9.98 7.20 14.51
N ASP A 295 10.55 6.71 15.58
CA ASP A 295 11.08 7.54 16.67
C ASP A 295 12.07 8.57 16.13
N GLY A 296 11.79 9.85 16.46
CA GLY A 296 12.60 10.99 16.04
C GLY A 296 12.43 11.43 14.58
N LEU A 297 11.61 10.78 13.77
CA LEU A 297 11.41 11.17 12.36
C LEU A 297 10.75 12.56 12.25
N ASN A 298 9.71 12.81 13.04
CA ASN A 298 8.99 14.09 13.06
C ASN A 298 8.89 14.66 14.46
N PRO A 299 9.97 15.26 14.99
CA PRO A 299 9.92 15.88 16.31
C PRO A 299 8.97 17.09 16.29
N VAL A 300 8.14 17.21 17.32
CA VAL A 300 7.20 18.32 17.47
C VAL A 300 7.60 19.14 18.69
N PRO A 301 8.20 20.33 18.53
CA PRO A 301 8.66 21.14 19.64
C PRO A 301 7.55 21.42 20.68
N GLY A 302 7.83 21.17 21.94
CA GLY A 302 6.89 21.40 23.03
C GLY A 302 5.70 20.43 23.09
N VAL A 303 5.80 19.27 22.40
CA VAL A 303 4.85 18.16 22.53
C VAL A 303 5.61 16.93 23.02
N PRO A 304 5.28 16.38 24.21
CA PRO A 304 5.94 15.20 24.74
C PRO A 304 5.51 13.90 24.02
N ALA A 305 6.38 12.90 24.03
CA ALA A 305 5.96 11.53 23.73
C ALA A 305 4.99 11.04 24.80
N VAL A 306 4.03 10.22 24.44
CA VAL A 306 2.97 9.77 25.35
C VAL A 306 3.53 9.02 26.57
N GLU A 307 4.64 8.29 26.38
CA GLU A 307 5.34 7.52 27.44
C GLU A 307 5.94 8.39 28.54
N THR A 308 6.28 9.64 28.21
CA THR A 308 6.92 10.61 29.14
C THR A 308 6.04 11.83 29.42
N ALA A 309 4.82 11.82 28.89
CA ALA A 309 3.92 12.95 29.01
C ALA A 309 3.43 13.16 30.45
N PRO A 310 3.39 14.39 30.94
CA PRO A 310 2.78 14.68 32.24
C PRO A 310 1.28 14.37 32.20
N ALA A 311 0.69 14.11 33.38
CA ALA A 311 -0.69 13.69 33.50
C ALA A 311 -1.71 14.68 32.93
N ASP A 312 -1.39 15.97 32.88
CA ASP A 312 -2.20 17.07 32.36
C ASP A 312 -1.91 17.38 30.88
N ALA A 313 -1.01 16.66 30.23
CA ALA A 313 -0.73 16.85 28.80
C ALA A 313 -2.01 16.72 27.97
N THR A 314 -2.23 17.70 27.10
CA THR A 314 -3.38 17.72 26.18
C THR A 314 -3.02 17.24 24.78
N VAL A 315 -1.77 17.38 24.37
CA VAL A 315 -1.26 16.92 23.05
C VAL A 315 -0.04 16.04 23.29
N VAL A 316 -0.03 14.87 22.64
CA VAL A 316 1.06 13.89 22.75
C VAL A 316 1.48 13.36 21.38
N THR A 317 2.74 12.93 21.28
CA THR A 317 3.25 12.20 20.09
C THR A 317 3.35 10.73 20.38
N VAL A 318 3.14 9.92 19.34
CA VAL A 318 3.30 8.46 19.35
C VAL A 318 3.94 8.05 18.02
N ALA A 319 4.92 7.18 18.05
CA ALA A 319 5.56 6.70 16.82
C ALA A 319 4.59 5.90 15.94
N TYR A 320 3.88 4.96 16.55
CA TYR A 320 2.88 4.11 15.89
C TYR A 320 1.80 3.69 16.87
N ALA A 321 0.58 3.56 16.39
CA ALA A 321 -0.51 2.90 17.12
C ALA A 321 -1.51 2.26 16.13
N PRO A 322 -2.13 1.11 16.50
CA PRO A 322 -3.16 0.50 15.67
C PRO A 322 -4.34 1.43 15.46
N HIS A 323 -4.65 1.76 14.22
CA HIS A 323 -5.78 2.64 13.88
C HIS A 323 -7.11 2.03 14.34
N SER A 324 -7.26 0.69 14.28
CA SER A 324 -8.45 -0.03 14.76
C SER A 324 -8.74 0.19 16.25
N GLU A 325 -7.73 0.55 17.04
CA GLU A 325 -7.89 0.78 18.49
C GLU A 325 -7.92 2.27 18.84
N VAL A 326 -7.25 3.12 18.05
CA VAL A 326 -7.19 4.58 18.30
C VAL A 326 -8.40 5.30 17.73
N MET A 327 -8.76 5.03 16.46
CA MET A 327 -9.81 5.78 15.76
C MET A 327 -11.20 5.68 16.43
N PRO A 328 -11.62 4.52 16.98
CA PRO A 328 -12.91 4.46 17.69
C PRO A 328 -12.98 5.30 18.99
N ARG A 329 -11.80 5.73 19.49
CA ARG A 329 -11.69 6.58 20.70
C ARG A 329 -11.39 8.05 20.35
N ALA A 330 -11.31 8.38 19.07
CA ALA A 330 -11.08 9.73 18.56
C ALA A 330 -12.41 10.46 18.28
N CYS A 331 -12.39 11.77 18.30
CA CYS A 331 -13.52 12.59 17.86
C CYS A 331 -13.39 13.05 16.40
N ALA A 332 -12.20 13.06 15.84
CA ALA A 332 -11.88 13.30 14.43
C ALA A 332 -10.44 12.82 14.16
#